data_e037a916515c766e2b9a38e6a385f14d
#
_entry.id   e037a916515c766e2b9a38e6a385f14d
#
_cell.length_a   1.000
_cell.length_b   1.000
_cell.length_c   1.000
_cell.angle_alpha   90.00
_cell.angle_beta   90.00
_cell.angle_gamma   90.00
#
_symmetry.space_group_name_H-M   'P 1'
#
loop_
_entity.id
_entity.type
_entity.pdbx_description
1 polymer ?
#
loop_
_entity_poly.entity_id
_entity_poly.type
_entity_poly.pdbx_seq_one_letter_code
_entity_poly.pdbx_strand_id
1 'polypeptide(L)'
;MKQKLTAKEETLMNIFWAHEPLFIRDLISYLPEPKPHYNTVATLVKFLEEKGFVEREPMANSFRYRVRISERQYHGDTVSEVVARYYDNSYTSLVSQFVEEDKMDLQELKDLIAQIEKNKK
;
A
#
# COMPACT_ATOMS: atom_id res chain seq x y z
N MET A 1 3.55 15.75 2.30
CA MET A 1 4.54 14.80 1.85
C MET A 1 4.26 13.40 2.36
N LYS A 2 4.36 12.45 1.48
CA LYS A 2 4.04 11.09 1.80
C LYS A 2 5.16 10.39 2.56
N GLN A 3 4.82 9.69 3.63
CA GLN A 3 5.79 8.88 4.36
C GLN A 3 6.03 7.57 3.61
N LYS A 4 7.28 7.14 3.59
CA LYS A 4 7.63 5.88 2.96
C LYS A 4 7.64 4.76 4.00
N LEU A 5 7.24 3.58 3.58
CA LEU A 5 7.30 2.40 4.43
C LEU A 5 8.63 1.68 4.22
N THR A 6 9.19 1.19 5.32
CA THR A 6 10.31 0.26 5.21
C THR A 6 9.75 -1.10 4.75
N ALA A 7 10.64 -2.02 4.37
CA ALA A 7 10.21 -3.34 3.94
C ALA A 7 9.43 -4.08 5.02
N LYS A 8 9.88 -3.98 6.27
CA LYS A 8 9.17 -4.63 7.37
C LYS A 8 7.82 -3.99 7.63
N GLU A 9 7.75 -2.67 7.55
CA GLU A 9 6.49 -1.96 7.70
C GLU A 9 5.51 -2.33 6.60
N GLU A 10 6.00 -2.46 5.38
CA GLU A 10 5.13 -2.82 4.26
C GLU A 10 4.58 -4.23 4.43
N THR A 11 5.39 -5.15 4.94
CA THR A 11 4.92 -6.50 5.25
C THR A 11 3.74 -6.45 6.21
N LEU A 12 3.84 -5.63 7.26
CA LEU A 12 2.76 -5.51 8.21
C LEU A 12 1.54 -4.82 7.59
N MET A 13 1.75 -3.80 6.77
CA MET A 13 0.63 -3.13 6.12
C MET A 13 -0.10 -4.04 5.16
N ASN A 14 0.61 -4.94 4.47
CA ASN A 14 -0.08 -5.89 3.60
C ASN A 14 -1.05 -6.76 4.40
N ILE A 15 -0.68 -7.13 5.62
CA ILE A 15 -1.57 -7.90 6.49
C ILE A 15 -2.74 -7.04 6.95
N PHE A 16 -2.48 -5.80 7.35
CA PHE A 16 -3.55 -4.89 7.75
C PHE A 16 -4.54 -4.65 6.61
N TRP A 17 -4.03 -4.40 5.41
CA TRP A 17 -4.93 -4.14 4.28
C TRP A 17 -5.84 -5.33 3.98
N ALA A 18 -5.34 -6.54 4.21
CA ALA A 18 -6.11 -7.75 3.93
C ALA A 18 -7.08 -8.11 5.05
N HIS A 19 -6.78 -7.76 6.29
CA HIS A 19 -7.48 -8.33 7.44
C HIS A 19 -7.92 -7.33 8.51
N GLU A 20 -7.74 -6.03 8.31
CA GLU A 20 -8.10 -5.03 9.33
C GLU A 20 -9.55 -5.16 9.79
N PRO A 21 -9.87 -4.77 11.02
CA PRO A 21 -8.96 -4.29 12.05
C PRO A 21 -8.32 -5.44 12.80
N LEU A 22 -7.13 -5.19 13.38
CA LEU A 22 -6.36 -6.25 14.02
C LEU A 22 -5.77 -5.78 15.34
N PHE A 23 -5.73 -6.70 16.30
CA PHE A 23 -4.86 -6.56 17.47
C PHE A 23 -3.44 -6.97 17.05
N ILE A 24 -2.45 -6.52 17.80
CA ILE A 24 -1.06 -6.86 17.48
C ILE A 24 -0.84 -8.37 17.46
N ARG A 25 -1.43 -9.10 18.42
CA ARG A 25 -1.25 -10.55 18.43
C ARG A 25 -1.87 -11.22 17.21
N ASP A 26 -2.96 -10.66 16.68
CA ASP A 26 -3.57 -11.18 15.44
C ASP A 26 -2.63 -10.96 14.27
N LEU A 27 -2.01 -9.78 14.24
CA LEU A 27 -1.05 -9.44 13.21
C LEU A 27 0.09 -10.46 13.22
N ILE A 28 0.61 -10.78 14.39
CA ILE A 28 1.70 -11.75 14.54
C ILE A 28 1.28 -13.11 14.01
N SER A 29 0.02 -13.50 14.21
CA SER A 29 -0.45 -14.82 13.77
C SER A 29 -0.35 -14.99 12.25
N TYR A 30 -0.33 -13.91 11.49
CA TYR A 30 -0.20 -13.97 10.04
C TYR A 30 1.25 -13.94 9.56
N LEU A 31 2.21 -13.75 10.47
CA LEU A 31 3.61 -13.68 10.09
C LEU A 31 4.23 -15.07 10.07
N PRO A 32 5.27 -15.28 9.24
CA PRO A 32 5.89 -16.61 9.15
C PRO A 32 6.72 -16.95 10.37
N GLU A 33 7.00 -18.23 10.51
CA GLU A 33 7.91 -18.72 11.57
C GLU A 33 9.35 -18.43 11.18
N PRO A 34 10.24 -18.13 12.13
CA PRO A 34 9.92 -17.99 13.55
C PRO A 34 9.18 -16.68 13.80
N LYS A 35 8.20 -16.73 14.69
CA LYS A 35 7.39 -15.54 14.98
C LYS A 35 8.25 -14.47 15.64
N PRO A 36 8.10 -13.21 15.25
CA PRO A 36 8.82 -12.13 15.93
C PRO A 36 8.25 -11.89 17.32
N HIS A 37 9.05 -11.27 18.16
CA HIS A 37 8.59 -10.89 19.49
C HIS A 37 7.49 -9.85 19.42
N TYR A 38 6.56 -9.92 20.35
CA TYR A 38 5.48 -8.95 20.44
C TYR A 38 6.00 -7.52 20.44
N ASN A 39 7.04 -7.25 21.26
CA ASN A 39 7.54 -5.89 21.38
C ASN A 39 8.14 -5.36 20.07
N THR A 40 8.74 -6.24 19.28
CA THR A 40 9.27 -5.84 17.96
C THR A 40 8.14 -5.40 17.06
N VAL A 41 7.07 -6.19 17.00
CA VAL A 41 5.93 -5.86 16.15
C VAL A 41 5.22 -4.62 16.67
N ALA A 42 5.07 -4.50 17.98
CA ALA A 42 4.43 -3.33 18.59
C ALA A 42 5.18 -2.04 18.22
N THR A 43 6.51 -2.10 18.23
CA THR A 43 7.31 -0.94 17.84
C THR A 43 7.08 -0.55 16.37
N LEU A 44 7.02 -1.55 15.49
CA LEU A 44 6.75 -1.29 14.08
C LEU A 44 5.36 -0.70 13.88
N VAL A 45 4.37 -1.23 14.61
CA VAL A 45 3.00 -0.69 14.53
C VAL A 45 2.96 0.75 15.03
N LYS A 46 3.75 1.06 16.06
CA LYS A 46 3.83 2.44 16.53
C LYS A 46 4.36 3.37 15.44
N PHE A 47 5.38 2.92 14.70
CA PHE A 47 5.89 3.70 13.58
C PHE A 47 4.81 3.88 12.50
N LEU A 48 4.05 2.84 12.22
CA LEU A 48 2.95 2.94 11.25
C LEU A 48 1.89 3.94 11.72
N GLU A 49 1.61 3.93 13.01
CA GLU A 49 0.66 4.88 13.59
C GLU A 49 1.18 6.31 13.46
N GLU A 50 2.47 6.51 13.76
CA GLU A 50 3.07 7.83 13.67
C GLU A 50 3.11 8.35 12.25
N LYS A 51 3.28 7.45 11.29
CA LYS A 51 3.28 7.81 9.85
C LYS A 51 1.88 8.00 9.31
N GLY A 52 0.85 7.73 10.10
CA GLY A 52 -0.53 7.93 9.70
C GLY A 52 -1.15 6.82 8.89
N PHE A 53 -0.54 5.64 8.86
CA PHE A 53 -1.06 4.51 8.09
C PHE A 53 -2.13 3.74 8.83
N VAL A 54 -2.02 3.68 10.15
CA VAL A 54 -3.03 3.02 10.98
C VAL A 54 -3.36 3.92 12.15
N GLU A 55 -4.51 3.66 12.77
CA GLU A 55 -4.89 4.34 14.00
C GLU A 55 -5.40 3.30 14.97
N ARG A 56 -5.13 3.54 16.25
CA ARG A 56 -5.60 2.61 17.26
C ARG A 56 -6.97 3.02 17.75
N GLU A 57 -7.77 2.01 18.09
CA GLU A 57 -9.05 2.25 18.74
C GLU A 57 -9.09 1.45 20.03
N PRO A 58 -9.53 2.08 21.12
CA PRO A 58 -9.58 1.40 22.42
C PRO A 58 -10.59 0.26 22.42
N MET A 59 -10.19 -0.88 22.96
CA MET A 59 -11.04 -2.05 23.07
C MET A 59 -10.83 -2.66 24.43
N ALA A 60 -11.79 -2.57 25.32
CA ALA A 60 -11.70 -3.16 26.66
C ALA A 60 -10.33 -2.90 27.31
N ASN A 61 -9.46 -3.89 27.28
CA ASN A 61 -8.15 -3.80 27.96
C ASN A 61 -6.99 -3.62 27.01
N SER A 62 -7.25 -3.33 25.73
CA SER A 62 -6.16 -3.23 24.76
C SER A 62 -6.55 -2.31 23.63
N PHE A 63 -5.73 -2.30 22.57
CA PHE A 63 -6.00 -1.50 21.41
C PHE A 63 -6.03 -2.38 20.18
N ARG A 64 -6.99 -2.10 19.32
CA ARG A 64 -7.09 -2.70 18.00
C ARG A 64 -6.69 -1.60 17.00
N TYR A 65 -6.11 -2.01 15.88
CA TYR A 65 -5.61 -1.06 14.89
C TYR A 65 -6.36 -1.22 13.59
N ARG A 66 -6.70 -0.10 12.98
CA ARG A 66 -7.36 -0.10 11.69
C ARG A 66 -6.62 0.82 10.73
N VAL A 67 -6.84 0.58 9.44
CA VAL A 67 -6.13 1.27 8.37
C VAL A 67 -6.68 2.69 8.17
N ARG A 68 -5.77 3.64 7.94
CA ARG A 68 -6.14 5.00 7.56
C ARG A 68 -5.80 5.33 6.13
N ILE A 69 -4.73 4.73 5.60
CA ILE A 69 -4.31 4.94 4.22
C ILE A 69 -4.52 3.64 3.48
N SER A 70 -5.40 3.65 2.47
CA SER A 70 -5.74 2.44 1.75
C SER A 70 -4.56 1.93 0.94
N GLU A 71 -4.59 0.66 0.61
CA GLU A 71 -3.59 0.04 -0.24
C GLU A 71 -3.51 0.75 -1.59
N ARG A 72 -4.69 1.02 -2.17
CA ARG A 72 -4.75 1.70 -3.46
C ARG A 72 -4.11 3.08 -3.40
N GLN A 73 -4.39 3.83 -2.33
CA GLN A 73 -3.80 5.16 -2.18
C GLN A 73 -2.29 5.08 -2.05
N TYR A 74 -1.80 4.14 -1.25
CA TYR A 74 -0.36 4.01 -1.06
C TYR A 74 0.33 3.63 -2.36
N HIS A 75 -0.25 2.68 -3.10
CA HIS A 75 0.32 2.26 -4.38
C HIS A 75 0.34 3.40 -5.38
N GLY A 76 -0.76 4.16 -5.46
CA GLY A 76 -0.85 5.29 -6.37
C GLY A 76 0.17 6.37 -6.04
N ASP A 77 0.32 6.70 -4.76
CA ASP A 77 1.28 7.71 -4.33
C ASP A 77 2.71 7.26 -4.63
N THR A 78 3.00 5.97 -4.44
CA THR A 78 4.33 5.44 -4.72
C THR A 78 4.66 5.54 -6.20
N VAL A 79 3.72 5.17 -7.07
CA VAL A 79 3.92 5.29 -8.51
C VAL A 79 4.06 6.75 -8.92
N SER A 80 3.27 7.63 -8.31
CA SER A 80 3.36 9.07 -8.62
C SER A 80 4.75 9.62 -8.32
N GLU A 81 5.38 9.17 -7.24
CA GLU A 81 6.75 9.60 -6.93
C GLU A 81 7.74 9.12 -7.99
N VAL A 82 7.56 7.90 -8.46
CA VAL A 82 8.40 7.35 -9.52
C VAL A 82 8.25 8.18 -10.80
N VAL A 83 7.00 8.49 -11.15
CA VAL A 83 6.73 9.27 -12.35
C VAL A 83 7.33 10.67 -12.25
N ALA A 84 7.21 11.29 -11.08
CA ALA A 84 7.79 12.61 -10.87
C ALA A 84 9.31 12.58 -11.01
N ARG A 85 9.94 11.53 -10.47
CA ARG A 85 11.40 11.46 -10.43
C ARG A 85 12.01 11.03 -11.76
N TYR A 86 11.43 10.03 -12.42
CA TYR A 86 12.05 9.39 -13.57
C TYR A 86 11.40 9.73 -14.90
N TYR A 87 10.21 10.27 -14.90
CA TYR A 87 9.44 10.52 -16.12
C TYR A 87 8.98 11.96 -16.23
N ASP A 88 9.58 12.84 -15.42
CA ASP A 88 9.28 14.28 -15.48
C ASP A 88 7.77 14.55 -15.37
N ASN A 89 7.12 13.82 -14.48
CA ASN A 89 5.67 13.91 -14.25
C ASN A 89 4.82 13.51 -15.45
N SER A 90 5.40 12.80 -16.42
CA SER A 90 4.66 12.38 -17.60
C SER A 90 4.21 10.93 -17.50
N TYR A 91 2.94 10.72 -17.15
CA TYR A 91 2.36 9.39 -17.11
C TYR A 91 2.28 8.79 -18.51
N THR A 92 2.12 9.63 -19.52
CA THR A 92 2.14 9.18 -20.89
C THR A 92 3.48 8.56 -21.25
N SER A 93 4.58 9.17 -20.81
CA SER A 93 5.91 8.61 -21.07
C SER A 93 6.09 7.25 -20.41
N LEU A 94 5.58 7.11 -19.18
CA LEU A 94 5.65 5.83 -18.47
C LEU A 94 4.93 4.73 -19.28
N VAL A 95 3.69 4.99 -19.68
CA VAL A 95 2.90 4.02 -20.43
C VAL A 95 3.53 3.72 -21.78
N SER A 96 4.01 4.76 -22.47
CA SER A 96 4.63 4.60 -23.77
C SER A 96 5.84 3.67 -23.70
N GLN A 97 6.67 3.84 -22.68
CA GLN A 97 7.83 2.98 -22.52
C GLN A 97 7.41 1.51 -22.34
N PHE A 98 6.37 1.27 -21.56
CA PHE A 98 5.93 -0.10 -21.31
C PHE A 98 5.36 -0.75 -22.55
N VAL A 99 4.68 0.02 -23.40
CA VAL A 99 4.19 -0.49 -24.66
C VAL A 99 5.36 -0.82 -25.59
N GLU A 100 6.35 0.07 -25.65
CA GLU A 100 7.53 -0.14 -26.51
C GLU A 100 8.34 -1.36 -26.08
N GLU A 101 8.35 -1.66 -24.79
CA GLU A 101 9.06 -2.81 -24.24
C GLU A 101 8.24 -4.09 -24.26
N ASP A 102 7.09 -4.07 -24.88
CA ASP A 102 6.17 -5.21 -24.94
C ASP A 102 5.70 -5.69 -23.57
N LYS A 103 5.74 -4.82 -22.58
CA LYS A 103 5.23 -5.15 -21.24
C LYS A 103 3.73 -4.89 -21.14
N MET A 104 3.20 -4.13 -22.09
CA MET A 104 1.79 -3.84 -22.16
C MET A 104 1.38 -3.96 -23.62
N ASP A 105 0.35 -4.77 -23.88
CA ASP A 105 -0.17 -4.94 -25.23
C ASP A 105 -1.00 -3.74 -25.62
N LEU A 106 -0.81 -3.28 -26.87
CA LEU A 106 -1.53 -2.12 -27.36
C LEU A 106 -3.04 -2.34 -27.33
N GLN A 107 -3.48 -3.57 -27.65
CA GLN A 107 -4.90 -3.85 -27.62
C GLN A 107 -5.46 -3.77 -26.20
N GLU A 108 -4.71 -4.25 -25.22
CA GLU A 108 -5.11 -4.10 -23.83
C GLU A 108 -5.27 -2.65 -23.44
N LEU A 109 -4.35 -1.80 -23.92
CA LEU A 109 -4.41 -0.37 -23.62
C LEU A 109 -5.67 0.26 -24.24
N LYS A 110 -5.96 -0.10 -25.49
CA LYS A 110 -7.16 0.39 -26.15
C LYS A 110 -8.42 -0.05 -25.43
N ASP A 111 -8.46 -1.31 -24.98
CA ASP A 111 -9.60 -1.83 -24.24
C ASP A 111 -9.78 -1.08 -22.92
N LEU A 112 -8.68 -0.80 -22.24
CA LEU A 112 -8.74 -0.06 -20.99
C LEU A 112 -9.27 1.34 -21.19
N ILE A 113 -8.81 2.02 -22.23
CA ILE A 113 -9.28 3.37 -22.54
C ILE A 113 -10.78 3.35 -22.82
N ALA A 114 -11.24 2.38 -23.60
CA ALA A 114 -12.66 2.25 -23.90
C ALA A 114 -13.49 2.03 -22.63
N GLN A 115 -12.96 1.20 -21.73
CA GLN A 115 -13.64 0.92 -20.47
C GLN A 115 -13.74 2.17 -19.61
N ILE A 116 -12.65 2.95 -19.55
CA ILE A 116 -12.62 4.18 -18.76
C ILE A 116 -13.64 5.18 -19.34
N GLU A 117 -13.69 5.33 -20.65
CA GLU A 117 -14.63 6.23 -21.28
C GLU A 117 -16.08 5.82 -21.03
N LYS A 118 -16.33 4.51 -21.04
CA LYS A 118 -17.67 4.00 -20.79
C LYS A 118 -18.13 4.31 -19.37
N ASN A 119 -17.22 4.26 -18.39
CA ASN A 119 -17.55 4.49 -16.99
C ASN A 119 -17.56 5.97 -16.61
N LYS A 120 -17.05 6.82 -17.48
CA LYS A 120 -16.98 8.25 -17.23
C LYS A 120 -18.27 8.91 -17.67
N LYS A 121 -18.84 9.73 -16.81
CA LYS A 121 -20.07 10.41 -17.14
C LYS A 121 -19.89 11.90 -17.24
#